data_bd8fa55cd76c9040110ed3b72c210f61
#
_entry.id   bd8fa55cd76c9040110ed3b72c210f61
#
_cell.length_a   1.000
_cell.length_b   1.000
_cell.length_c   1.000
_cell.angle_alpha   90.00
_cell.angle_beta   90.00
_cell.angle_gamma   90.00
#
_symmetry.space_group_name_H-M   'P 1'
#
loop_
_entity.id
_entity.type
_entity.pdbx_description
1 polymer ?
#
loop_
_entity_poly.entity_id
_entity_poly.type
_entity_poly.pdbx_seq_one_letter_code
_entity_poly.pdbx_strand_id
1 'polypeptide(L)'
;MSARATAQHPTLPRTRALDSSLALLREGYAFIPDRCRALGSDLFATRLMLSPVICMTGAEAAARFYDGHRFTRRHALPAMSFALIQDQGSVMVMDGEAHRCRKAMFLGLVGESALARLAVIAGRHWRGAAERWERADSVVLLDEAHRVLTAAICEWAGLPLEPAEVTARAEEFAAMIDGTGAIGPRNWRGHLYRARTERWARGVIGEIRAGRRDAPEGAARTIAEHRDRDGTPLDAAVAGVELINVLRPTVANARYVVFAAMALHAHPERRAALADPEACRRFALEVRRFYPFIPFIGGRVLEPFRLQGHDFRAGDWALMDLYGTNRDPRLWPEPERFDPDRFGSAPPGAYALVSHGGGAAADGHRCPGEGISQILLETLGGELARLAYRVPEQDLALDLAHIPARPRSGFVMRDVRAG
;
A
#
# COMPACT_ATOMS: atom_id res chain seq x y z
N MET A 1 -43.70 18.65 -35.40
CA MET A 1 -42.72 19.36 -34.58
C MET A 1 -42.49 18.54 -33.33
N SER A 2 -41.43 17.73 -33.30
CA SER A 2 -41.13 16.86 -32.15
C SER A 2 -40.21 17.63 -31.20
N ALA A 3 -40.70 17.91 -29.99
CA ALA A 3 -39.92 18.53 -28.93
C ALA A 3 -38.85 17.55 -28.49
N ARG A 4 -37.59 17.84 -28.86
CA ARG A 4 -36.41 17.20 -28.26
C ARG A 4 -36.39 17.58 -26.79
N ALA A 5 -36.76 16.64 -25.92
CA ALA A 5 -36.52 16.75 -24.49
C ALA A 5 -34.99 16.89 -24.31
N THR A 6 -34.51 18.05 -23.95
CA THR A 6 -33.17 18.29 -23.49
C THR A 6 -33.00 17.51 -22.20
N ALA A 7 -32.37 16.34 -22.28
CA ALA A 7 -31.95 15.59 -21.10
C ALA A 7 -31.07 16.53 -20.26
N GLN A 8 -31.62 17.00 -19.13
CA GLN A 8 -30.84 17.74 -18.14
C GLN A 8 -29.77 16.79 -17.63
N HIS A 9 -28.53 17.05 -17.99
CA HIS A 9 -27.40 16.29 -17.45
C HIS A 9 -27.34 16.54 -15.94
N PRO A 10 -27.34 15.48 -15.09
CA PRO A 10 -27.24 15.65 -13.67
C PRO A 10 -25.94 16.42 -13.35
N THR A 11 -26.06 17.51 -12.61
CA THR A 11 -24.88 18.25 -12.16
C THR A 11 -24.15 17.41 -11.12
N LEU A 12 -22.83 17.31 -11.24
CA LEU A 12 -21.99 16.58 -10.27
C LEU A 12 -22.23 17.16 -8.86
N PRO A 13 -22.65 16.34 -7.87
CA PRO A 13 -22.82 16.79 -6.50
C PRO A 13 -21.56 17.48 -5.98
N ARG A 14 -21.74 18.51 -5.16
CA ARG A 14 -20.61 19.29 -4.65
C ARG A 14 -20.69 19.46 -3.14
N THR A 15 -19.53 19.48 -2.48
CA THR A 15 -19.45 19.90 -1.09
C THR A 15 -19.77 21.42 -0.98
N ARG A 16 -20.33 21.82 0.16
CA ARG A 16 -20.63 23.24 0.41
C ARG A 16 -19.40 24.06 0.80
N ALA A 17 -18.35 23.40 1.27
CA ALA A 17 -17.12 24.03 1.71
C ALA A 17 -16.36 24.67 0.53
N LEU A 18 -15.80 25.86 0.73
CA LEU A 18 -14.92 26.50 -0.26
C LEU A 18 -13.66 25.69 -0.52
N ASP A 19 -13.11 25.07 0.54
CA ASP A 19 -12.00 24.14 0.49
C ASP A 19 -12.16 23.06 1.56
N SER A 20 -11.89 21.82 1.22
CA SER A 20 -12.06 20.67 2.11
C SER A 20 -10.73 20.09 2.64
N SER A 21 -9.59 20.76 2.44
CA SER A 21 -8.28 20.25 2.85
C SER A 21 -8.20 19.95 4.34
N LEU A 22 -8.71 20.85 5.17
CA LEU A 22 -8.72 20.65 6.63
C LEU A 22 -9.65 19.49 7.04
N ALA A 23 -10.79 19.35 6.36
CA ALA A 23 -11.67 18.23 6.59
C ALA A 23 -11.01 16.90 6.21
N LEU A 24 -10.33 16.84 5.05
CA LEU A 24 -9.55 15.67 4.64
C LEU A 24 -8.49 15.29 5.68
N LEU A 25 -7.76 16.26 6.23
CA LEU A 25 -6.75 16.01 7.25
C LEU A 25 -7.32 15.49 8.58
N ARG A 26 -8.54 15.91 8.93
CA ARG A 26 -9.22 15.48 10.17
C ARG A 26 -9.95 14.16 10.05
N GLU A 27 -10.47 13.84 8.89
CA GLU A 27 -11.33 12.69 8.63
C GLU A 27 -10.58 11.53 7.98
N GLY A 28 -9.50 11.83 7.25
CA GLY A 28 -8.62 10.85 6.62
C GLY A 28 -9.36 9.84 5.74
N TYR A 29 -9.41 8.59 6.18
CA TYR A 29 -10.06 7.49 5.46
C TYR A 29 -11.57 7.66 5.31
N ALA A 30 -12.23 8.32 6.23
CA ALA A 30 -13.68 8.53 6.21
C ALA A 30 -14.10 9.67 5.25
N PHE A 31 -13.18 10.52 4.81
CA PHE A 31 -13.48 11.74 4.07
C PHE A 31 -14.31 11.51 2.80
N ILE A 32 -13.93 10.57 1.95
CA ILE A 32 -14.62 10.30 0.68
C ILE A 32 -15.89 9.48 0.90
N PRO A 33 -15.84 8.31 1.58
CA PRO A 33 -17.02 7.46 1.70
C PRO A 33 -18.17 8.12 2.46
N ASP A 34 -17.89 8.96 3.48
CA ASP A 34 -18.94 9.66 4.23
C ASP A 34 -19.67 10.69 3.36
N ARG A 35 -18.90 11.40 2.52
CA ARG A 35 -19.50 12.38 1.58
C ARG A 35 -20.28 11.70 0.46
N CYS A 36 -19.77 10.61 -0.09
CA CYS A 36 -20.51 9.81 -1.07
C CYS A 36 -21.86 9.35 -0.50
N ARG A 37 -21.85 8.85 0.75
CA ARG A 37 -23.07 8.46 1.48
C ARG A 37 -24.03 9.63 1.70
N ALA A 38 -23.51 10.74 2.21
CA ALA A 38 -24.31 11.93 2.51
C ALA A 38 -24.92 12.58 1.26
N LEU A 39 -24.25 12.49 0.12
CA LEU A 39 -24.69 13.05 -1.16
C LEU A 39 -25.49 12.04 -2.00
N GLY A 40 -25.57 10.77 -1.59
CA GLY A 40 -26.24 9.70 -2.35
C GLY A 40 -25.60 9.48 -3.73
N SER A 41 -24.29 9.65 -3.86
CA SER A 41 -23.58 9.59 -5.14
C SER A 41 -22.17 8.99 -4.97
N ASP A 42 -21.76 8.16 -5.91
CA ASP A 42 -20.41 7.61 -5.96
C ASP A 42 -19.37 8.65 -6.44
N LEU A 43 -19.83 9.80 -6.90
CA LEU A 43 -19.01 10.89 -7.43
C LEU A 43 -19.41 12.20 -6.77
N PHE A 44 -18.41 13.01 -6.34
CA PHE A 44 -18.66 14.39 -5.94
C PHE A 44 -17.46 15.29 -6.24
N ALA A 45 -17.72 16.57 -6.46
CA ALA A 45 -16.69 17.58 -6.61
C ALA A 45 -16.46 18.33 -5.30
N THR A 46 -15.20 18.65 -5.04
CA THR A 46 -14.78 19.53 -3.95
C THR A 46 -13.54 20.34 -4.36
N ARG A 47 -12.94 21.03 -3.41
CA ARG A 47 -11.60 21.64 -3.58
C ARG A 47 -10.67 21.15 -2.48
N LEU A 48 -9.45 20.87 -2.88
CA LEU A 48 -8.33 20.60 -1.98
C LEU A 48 -7.18 21.51 -2.36
N MET A 49 -6.62 22.22 -1.39
CA MET A 49 -5.58 23.24 -1.64
C MET A 49 -6.04 24.25 -2.73
N LEU A 50 -7.31 24.67 -2.63
CA LEU A 50 -8.00 25.54 -3.57
C LEU A 50 -8.16 25.00 -5.00
N SER A 51 -7.64 23.82 -5.31
CA SER A 51 -7.74 23.17 -6.61
C SER A 51 -8.99 22.30 -6.70
N PRO A 52 -9.75 22.36 -7.80
CA PRO A 52 -10.90 21.48 -8.00
C PRO A 52 -10.45 20.01 -8.04
N VAL A 53 -11.22 19.12 -7.40
CA VAL A 53 -10.98 17.68 -7.40
C VAL A 53 -12.32 16.94 -7.44
N ILE A 54 -12.35 15.83 -8.16
CA ILE A 54 -13.47 14.90 -8.22
C ILE A 54 -13.10 13.69 -7.38
N CYS A 55 -13.87 13.43 -6.33
CA CYS A 55 -13.75 12.23 -5.52
C CYS A 55 -14.68 11.16 -6.06
N MET A 56 -14.22 9.91 -6.07
CA MET A 56 -14.93 8.80 -6.68
C MET A 56 -14.75 7.51 -5.88
N THR A 57 -15.79 6.68 -5.77
CA THR A 57 -15.81 5.41 -5.02
C THR A 57 -16.54 4.32 -5.80
N GLY A 58 -16.35 3.05 -5.41
CA GLY A 58 -17.04 1.90 -5.96
C GLY A 58 -16.35 1.25 -7.17
N ALA A 59 -16.81 0.04 -7.53
CA ALA A 59 -16.16 -0.78 -8.55
C ALA A 59 -16.20 -0.17 -9.96
N GLU A 60 -17.28 0.51 -10.34
CA GLU A 60 -17.39 1.15 -11.65
C GLU A 60 -16.39 2.30 -11.78
N ALA A 61 -16.26 3.13 -10.73
CA ALA A 61 -15.28 4.20 -10.66
C ALA A 61 -13.85 3.65 -10.69
N ALA A 62 -13.58 2.59 -9.93
CA ALA A 62 -12.30 1.90 -9.94
C ALA A 62 -11.95 1.34 -11.33
N ALA A 63 -12.92 0.76 -12.06
CA ALA A 63 -12.71 0.27 -13.40
C ALA A 63 -12.28 1.37 -14.37
N ARG A 64 -12.85 2.55 -14.26
CA ARG A 64 -12.44 3.71 -15.07
C ARG A 64 -11.11 4.30 -14.64
N PHE A 65 -10.84 4.34 -13.34
CA PHE A 65 -9.61 4.90 -12.78
C PHE A 65 -8.37 4.05 -13.07
N TYR A 66 -8.52 2.74 -13.12
CA TYR A 66 -7.45 1.78 -13.42
C TYR A 66 -7.39 1.35 -14.90
N ASP A 67 -8.23 1.92 -15.76
CA ASP A 67 -8.08 1.83 -17.20
C ASP A 67 -6.76 2.52 -17.59
N GLY A 68 -5.79 1.75 -18.09
CA GLY A 68 -4.39 2.15 -18.24
C GLY A 68 -4.14 3.34 -19.16
N HIS A 69 -5.16 3.84 -19.86
CA HIS A 69 -5.04 4.97 -20.81
C HIS A 69 -5.69 6.26 -20.30
N ARG A 70 -6.50 6.20 -19.23
CA ARG A 70 -7.34 7.32 -18.81
C ARG A 70 -6.73 8.25 -17.80
N PHE A 71 -5.83 7.76 -16.97
CA PHE A 71 -5.28 8.54 -15.88
C PHE A 71 -3.76 8.42 -15.78
N THR A 72 -3.09 9.56 -15.64
CA THR A 72 -1.71 9.62 -15.18
C THR A 72 -1.64 9.83 -13.67
N ARG A 73 -0.55 9.40 -13.06
CA ARG A 73 -0.22 9.69 -11.65
C ARG A 73 0.64 10.95 -11.50
N ARG A 74 1.06 11.55 -12.60
CA ARG A 74 1.81 12.81 -12.58
C ARG A 74 0.99 13.93 -11.97
N HIS A 75 1.58 14.63 -10.99
CA HIS A 75 0.93 15.76 -10.30
C HIS A 75 -0.44 15.41 -9.69
N ALA A 76 -0.65 14.15 -9.34
CA ALA A 76 -1.92 13.65 -8.81
C ALA A 76 -1.99 13.66 -7.28
N LEU A 77 -0.87 13.89 -6.60
CA LEU A 77 -0.76 14.05 -5.15
C LEU A 77 0.10 15.28 -4.82
N PRO A 78 -0.06 15.89 -3.62
CA PRO A 78 0.81 16.96 -3.16
C PRO A 78 2.28 16.53 -3.20
N ALA A 79 3.18 17.40 -3.69
CA ALA A 79 4.59 17.07 -3.90
C ALA A 79 5.27 16.52 -2.63
N MET A 80 4.97 17.08 -1.46
CA MET A 80 5.54 16.62 -0.18
C MET A 80 5.13 15.19 0.21
N SER A 81 3.87 14.80 -0.05
CA SER A 81 3.42 13.42 0.20
C SER A 81 3.94 12.48 -0.88
N PHE A 82 3.94 12.95 -2.14
CA PHE A 82 4.39 12.18 -3.27
C PHE A 82 5.87 11.79 -3.15
N ALA A 83 6.74 12.71 -2.77
CA ALA A 83 8.17 12.46 -2.60
C ALA A 83 8.50 11.43 -1.50
N LEU A 84 7.62 11.15 -0.55
CA LEU A 84 7.79 10.08 0.42
C LEU A 84 7.31 8.71 -0.08
N ILE A 85 6.34 8.69 -0.99
CA ILE A 85 5.79 7.43 -1.55
C ILE A 85 6.62 6.98 -2.75
N GLN A 86 6.90 7.91 -3.65
CA GLN A 86 7.57 7.69 -4.93
C GLN A 86 8.53 8.85 -5.17
N ASP A 87 9.05 8.98 -6.37
CA ASP A 87 9.78 10.18 -6.78
C ASP A 87 9.61 10.44 -8.27
N GLN A 88 10.02 11.61 -8.71
CA GLN A 88 10.08 11.97 -10.14
C GLN A 88 11.01 11.01 -10.87
N GLY A 89 10.59 10.54 -12.04
CA GLY A 89 11.33 9.54 -12.83
C GLY A 89 11.08 8.09 -12.43
N SER A 90 10.34 7.82 -11.32
CA SER A 90 9.93 6.46 -10.95
C SER A 90 8.78 5.94 -11.81
N VAL A 91 8.62 4.61 -11.81
CA VAL A 91 7.57 3.90 -12.56
C VAL A 91 6.17 4.48 -12.36
N MET A 92 5.87 5.01 -11.18
CA MET A 92 4.53 5.49 -10.84
C MET A 92 4.10 6.72 -11.65
N VAL A 93 5.03 7.57 -12.07
CA VAL A 93 4.74 8.78 -12.87
C VAL A 93 4.95 8.58 -14.37
N MET A 94 5.21 7.38 -14.79
CA MET A 94 5.35 7.02 -16.20
C MET A 94 4.00 6.63 -16.78
N ASP A 95 3.82 6.84 -18.07
CA ASP A 95 2.63 6.46 -18.82
C ASP A 95 3.01 5.66 -20.06
N GLY A 96 2.05 4.96 -20.65
CA GLY A 96 2.19 4.28 -21.94
C GLY A 96 3.25 3.17 -21.93
N GLU A 97 3.99 3.04 -23.03
CA GLU A 97 4.97 1.96 -23.20
C GLU A 97 6.18 2.05 -22.26
N ALA A 98 6.62 3.28 -21.94
CA ALA A 98 7.70 3.48 -20.98
C ALA A 98 7.31 2.96 -19.59
N HIS A 99 6.07 3.20 -19.15
CA HIS A 99 5.53 2.61 -17.93
C HIS A 99 5.51 1.08 -18.01
N ARG A 100 5.00 0.51 -19.10
CA ARG A 100 4.95 -0.96 -19.27
C ARG A 100 6.34 -1.60 -19.22
N CYS A 101 7.33 -1.01 -19.89
CA CYS A 101 8.71 -1.47 -19.87
C CYS A 101 9.28 -1.48 -18.44
N ARG A 102 9.20 -0.35 -17.75
CA ARG A 102 9.69 -0.24 -16.37
C ARG A 102 8.93 -1.15 -15.40
N LYS A 103 7.62 -1.26 -15.57
CA LYS A 103 6.77 -2.12 -14.74
C LYS A 103 7.04 -3.60 -14.97
N ALA A 104 7.37 -4.02 -16.18
CA ALA A 104 7.74 -5.40 -16.48
C ALA A 104 8.96 -5.85 -15.64
N MET A 105 9.92 -4.96 -15.38
CA MET A 105 11.04 -5.23 -14.46
C MET A 105 10.51 -5.62 -13.06
N PHE A 106 9.56 -4.87 -12.48
CA PHE A 106 8.99 -5.19 -11.18
C PHE A 106 8.17 -6.49 -11.17
N LEU A 107 7.39 -6.73 -12.23
CA LEU A 107 6.61 -7.95 -12.36
C LEU A 107 7.51 -9.18 -12.48
N GLY A 108 8.66 -9.06 -13.16
CA GLY A 108 9.66 -10.11 -13.23
C GLY A 108 10.28 -10.48 -11.89
N LEU A 109 10.31 -9.53 -10.92
CA LEU A 109 10.81 -9.80 -9.58
C LEU A 109 9.84 -10.60 -8.69
N VAL A 110 8.55 -10.63 -8.99
CA VAL A 110 7.49 -11.17 -8.12
C VAL A 110 6.85 -12.44 -8.67
N GLY A 111 7.61 -13.22 -9.41
CA GLY A 111 7.19 -14.57 -9.84
C GLY A 111 7.00 -15.52 -8.65
N GLU A 112 6.31 -16.63 -8.87
CA GLU A 112 5.92 -17.60 -7.83
C GLU A 112 7.12 -18.08 -7.00
N SER A 113 8.22 -18.47 -7.64
CA SER A 113 9.45 -18.92 -6.96
C SER A 113 10.09 -17.83 -6.09
N ALA A 114 10.07 -16.58 -6.57
CA ALA A 114 10.60 -15.44 -5.83
C ALA A 114 9.74 -15.11 -4.60
N LEU A 115 8.41 -15.20 -4.72
CA LEU A 115 7.48 -15.05 -3.60
C LEU A 115 7.63 -16.19 -2.58
N ALA A 116 7.76 -17.44 -3.02
CA ALA A 116 8.04 -18.57 -2.12
C ALA A 116 9.37 -18.38 -1.36
N ARG A 117 10.41 -17.90 -2.03
CA ARG A 117 11.68 -17.55 -1.39
C ARG A 117 11.52 -16.44 -0.34
N LEU A 118 10.72 -15.41 -0.63
CA LEU A 118 10.44 -14.35 0.34
C LEU A 118 9.70 -14.89 1.58
N ALA A 119 8.73 -15.79 1.39
CA ALA A 119 8.01 -16.43 2.50
C ALA A 119 8.98 -17.18 3.44
N VAL A 120 9.89 -17.98 2.88
CA VAL A 120 10.89 -18.73 3.66
C VAL A 120 11.80 -17.77 4.43
N ILE A 121 12.30 -16.72 3.78
CA ILE A 121 13.18 -15.72 4.40
C ILE A 121 12.44 -14.98 5.52
N ALA A 122 11.23 -14.50 5.25
CA ALA A 122 10.43 -13.76 6.23
C ALA A 122 10.07 -14.63 7.45
N GLY A 123 9.65 -15.87 7.24
CA GLY A 123 9.38 -16.82 8.32
C GLY A 123 10.60 -17.11 9.18
N ARG A 124 11.78 -17.25 8.59
CA ARG A 124 13.02 -17.44 9.34
C ARG A 124 13.38 -16.22 10.20
N HIS A 125 13.33 -15.00 9.65
CA HIS A 125 13.56 -13.77 10.41
C HIS A 125 12.54 -13.57 11.52
N TRP A 126 11.29 -13.97 11.28
CA TRP A 126 10.23 -13.92 12.30
C TRP A 126 10.53 -14.86 13.46
N ARG A 127 10.85 -16.14 13.19
CA ARG A 127 11.16 -17.11 14.24
C ARG A 127 12.37 -16.68 15.07
N GLY A 128 13.43 -16.20 14.42
CA GLY A 128 14.58 -15.65 15.15
C GLY A 128 14.26 -14.38 15.96
N ALA A 129 13.24 -13.61 15.55
CA ALA A 129 12.71 -12.51 16.36
C ALA A 129 11.89 -13.03 17.53
N ALA A 130 11.03 -14.03 17.32
CA ALA A 130 10.21 -14.65 18.36
C ALA A 130 11.04 -15.21 19.52
N GLU A 131 12.16 -15.85 19.24
CA GLU A 131 13.13 -16.31 20.27
C GLU A 131 13.69 -15.17 21.13
N ARG A 132 13.86 -13.97 20.56
CA ARG A 132 14.30 -12.79 21.32
C ARG A 132 13.14 -12.21 22.15
N TRP A 133 11.93 -12.27 21.62
CA TRP A 133 10.73 -11.76 22.30
C TRP A 133 10.38 -12.56 23.56
N GLU A 134 10.72 -13.86 23.62
CA GLU A 134 10.56 -14.69 24.83
C GLU A 134 11.33 -14.14 26.04
N ARG A 135 12.41 -13.40 25.80
CA ARG A 135 13.26 -12.81 26.84
C ARG A 135 12.95 -11.35 27.13
N ALA A 136 11.96 -10.80 26.44
CA ALA A 136 11.56 -9.40 26.57
C ALA A 136 10.32 -9.29 27.47
N ASP A 137 10.30 -8.33 28.38
CA ASP A 137 9.14 -8.03 29.22
C ASP A 137 7.92 -7.59 28.40
N SER A 138 8.16 -6.92 27.28
CA SER A 138 7.13 -6.48 26.35
C SER A 138 7.69 -6.26 24.95
N VAL A 139 6.84 -6.44 23.95
CA VAL A 139 7.16 -6.32 22.53
C VAL A 139 6.14 -5.39 21.87
N VAL A 140 6.58 -4.34 21.20
CA VAL A 140 5.74 -3.53 20.32
C VAL A 140 5.80 -4.14 18.93
N LEU A 141 4.72 -4.84 18.55
CA LEU A 141 4.70 -5.65 17.32
C LEU A 141 4.98 -4.82 16.06
N LEU A 142 4.50 -3.57 15.99
CA LEU A 142 4.74 -2.71 14.84
C LEU A 142 6.24 -2.45 14.60
N ASP A 143 6.98 -2.18 15.67
CA ASP A 143 8.41 -1.88 15.58
C ASP A 143 9.22 -3.13 15.20
N GLU A 144 8.86 -4.27 15.80
CA GLU A 144 9.49 -5.54 15.49
C GLU A 144 9.16 -6.01 14.07
N ALA A 145 7.91 -5.85 13.62
CA ALA A 145 7.53 -6.15 12.24
C ALA A 145 8.29 -5.29 11.23
N HIS A 146 8.55 -4.01 11.52
CA HIS A 146 9.43 -3.18 10.68
C HIS A 146 10.84 -3.78 10.59
N ARG A 147 11.44 -4.23 11.70
CA ARG A 147 12.78 -4.85 11.71
C ARG A 147 12.81 -6.17 10.95
N VAL A 148 11.84 -7.06 11.23
CA VAL A 148 11.73 -8.37 10.57
C VAL A 148 11.58 -8.19 9.05
N LEU A 149 10.66 -7.33 8.62
CA LEU A 149 10.41 -7.11 7.20
C LEU A 149 11.58 -6.39 6.52
N THR A 150 12.29 -5.49 7.21
CA THR A 150 13.50 -4.85 6.67
C THR A 150 14.60 -5.88 6.43
N ALA A 151 14.88 -6.73 7.41
CA ALA A 151 15.87 -7.80 7.26
C ALA A 151 15.49 -8.74 6.12
N ALA A 152 14.24 -9.18 6.10
CA ALA A 152 13.75 -10.13 5.10
C ALA A 152 13.78 -9.58 3.67
N ILE A 153 13.31 -8.36 3.46
CA ILE A 153 13.26 -7.80 2.11
C ILE A 153 14.62 -7.39 1.59
N CYS A 154 15.52 -6.90 2.44
CA CYS A 154 16.88 -6.60 2.04
C CYS A 154 17.63 -7.88 1.67
N GLU A 155 17.54 -8.96 2.45
CA GLU A 155 18.10 -10.25 2.10
C GLU A 155 17.53 -10.80 0.79
N TRP A 156 16.19 -10.76 0.64
CA TRP A 156 15.52 -11.18 -0.59
C TRP A 156 15.97 -10.39 -1.81
N ALA A 157 16.23 -9.09 -1.63
CA ALA A 157 16.74 -8.21 -2.69
C ALA A 157 18.22 -8.44 -3.04
N GLY A 158 18.93 -9.33 -2.34
CA GLY A 158 20.35 -9.56 -2.52
C GLY A 158 21.23 -8.59 -1.72
N LEU A 159 20.70 -7.99 -0.66
CA LEU A 159 21.36 -7.00 0.19
C LEU A 159 21.25 -7.40 1.68
N PRO A 160 21.84 -8.52 2.11
CA PRO A 160 21.80 -8.87 3.52
C PRO A 160 22.45 -7.76 4.36
N LEU A 161 21.80 -7.41 5.48
CA LEU A 161 22.21 -6.34 6.38
C LEU A 161 22.66 -6.89 7.72
N GLU A 162 23.64 -6.27 8.33
CA GLU A 162 24.02 -6.53 9.72
C GLU A 162 22.93 -6.01 10.68
N PRO A 163 22.78 -6.58 11.89
CA PRO A 163 21.72 -6.23 12.83
C PRO A 163 21.56 -4.72 13.12
N ALA A 164 22.70 -4.01 13.24
CA ALA A 164 22.69 -2.56 13.45
C ALA A 164 22.16 -1.80 12.23
N GLU A 165 22.50 -2.25 11.03
CA GLU A 165 21.99 -1.68 9.77
C GLU A 165 20.49 -1.96 9.59
N VAL A 166 20.04 -3.16 9.96
CA VAL A 166 18.60 -3.50 9.95
C VAL A 166 17.81 -2.49 10.79
N THR A 167 18.27 -2.22 12.01
CA THR A 167 17.61 -1.25 12.89
C THR A 167 17.57 0.14 12.27
N ALA A 168 18.70 0.64 11.76
CA ALA A 168 18.76 1.95 11.12
C ALA A 168 17.85 2.06 9.88
N ARG A 169 17.87 1.04 9.01
CA ARG A 169 17.03 1.04 7.80
C ARG A 169 15.55 0.90 8.14
N ALA A 170 15.19 0.08 9.14
CA ALA A 170 13.81 -0.06 9.61
C ALA A 170 13.25 1.28 10.11
N GLU A 171 14.01 2.04 10.88
CA GLU A 171 13.64 3.38 11.34
C GLU A 171 13.45 4.36 10.18
N GLU A 172 14.32 4.33 9.18
CA GLU A 172 14.23 5.19 8.01
C GLU A 172 12.98 4.84 7.17
N PHE A 173 12.75 3.57 6.88
CA PHE A 173 11.55 3.14 6.16
C PHE A 173 10.27 3.46 6.95
N ALA A 174 10.24 3.17 8.24
CA ALA A 174 9.10 3.46 9.10
C ALA A 174 8.76 4.96 9.10
N ALA A 175 9.77 5.84 9.20
CA ALA A 175 9.56 7.29 9.20
C ALA A 175 9.06 7.80 7.85
N MET A 176 9.57 7.28 6.73
CA MET A 176 9.05 7.63 5.40
C MET A 176 7.57 7.21 5.25
N ILE A 177 7.24 6.00 5.68
CA ILE A 177 5.87 5.47 5.61
C ILE A 177 4.94 6.32 6.49
N ASP A 178 5.34 6.59 7.74
CA ASP A 178 4.54 7.34 8.70
C ASP A 178 4.38 8.83 8.33
N GLY A 179 5.35 9.38 7.61
CA GLY A 179 5.35 10.77 7.14
C GLY A 179 4.44 11.04 5.94
N THR A 180 4.03 10.01 5.20
CA THR A 180 3.37 10.14 3.90
C THR A 180 2.07 10.94 3.93
N GLY A 181 1.19 10.69 4.90
CA GLY A 181 -0.09 11.39 5.06
C GLY A 181 -0.04 12.54 6.08
N ALA A 182 1.15 12.99 6.46
CA ALA A 182 1.35 13.98 7.51
C ALA A 182 1.74 15.35 6.97
N ILE A 183 1.52 16.37 7.81
CA ILE A 183 2.05 17.72 7.66
C ILE A 183 2.90 18.04 8.92
N GLY A 184 4.00 18.79 8.76
CA GLY A 184 4.85 19.22 9.85
C GLY A 184 5.91 18.19 10.26
N PRO A 185 6.29 18.08 11.57
CA PRO A 185 7.48 17.36 12.00
C PRO A 185 7.56 15.90 11.57
N ARG A 186 6.43 15.19 11.54
CA ARG A 186 6.36 13.80 11.10
C ARG A 186 6.71 13.66 9.62
N ASN A 187 6.19 14.56 8.78
CA ASN A 187 6.53 14.61 7.36
C ASN A 187 8.00 15.02 7.15
N TRP A 188 8.49 16.03 7.85
CA TRP A 188 9.90 16.49 7.76
C TRP A 188 10.88 15.42 8.15
N ARG A 189 10.59 14.65 9.20
CA ARG A 189 11.39 13.48 9.59
C ARG A 189 11.42 12.45 8.46
N GLY A 190 10.28 12.20 7.82
CA GLY A 190 10.20 11.31 6.65
C GLY A 190 11.14 11.76 5.54
N HIS A 191 11.15 13.04 5.18
CA HIS A 191 12.04 13.59 4.15
C HIS A 191 13.53 13.50 4.53
N LEU A 192 13.89 13.77 5.79
CA LEU A 192 15.27 13.61 6.25
C LEU A 192 15.76 12.18 6.05
N TYR A 193 14.96 11.21 6.47
CA TYR A 193 15.31 9.79 6.32
C TYR A 193 15.25 9.34 4.86
N ARG A 194 14.35 9.90 4.05
CA ARG A 194 14.32 9.65 2.62
C ARG A 194 15.65 10.02 1.95
N ALA A 195 16.17 11.20 2.22
CA ALA A 195 17.44 11.65 1.67
C ALA A 195 18.62 10.75 2.07
N ARG A 196 18.61 10.18 3.29
CA ARG A 196 19.60 9.22 3.76
C ARG A 196 19.50 7.89 3.00
N THR A 197 18.28 7.37 2.90
CA THR A 197 18.00 6.11 2.22
C THR A 197 18.32 6.19 0.72
N GLU A 198 18.00 7.30 0.05
CA GLU A 198 18.35 7.49 -1.36
C GLU A 198 19.87 7.51 -1.60
N ARG A 199 20.61 8.18 -0.70
CA ARG A 199 22.08 8.18 -0.78
C ARG A 199 22.65 6.76 -0.64
N TRP A 200 22.13 5.99 0.31
CA TRP A 200 22.48 4.59 0.49
C TRP A 200 22.13 3.75 -0.73
N ALA A 201 20.88 3.80 -1.21
CA ALA A 201 20.42 3.02 -2.35
C ALA A 201 21.20 3.35 -3.64
N ARG A 202 21.45 4.63 -3.89
CA ARG A 202 22.31 5.07 -5.01
C ARG A 202 23.74 4.54 -4.89
N GLY A 203 24.29 4.53 -3.68
CA GLY A 203 25.61 3.93 -3.41
C GLY A 203 25.63 2.44 -3.73
N VAL A 204 24.64 1.68 -3.27
CA VAL A 204 24.46 0.25 -3.56
C VAL A 204 24.42 0.00 -5.07
N ILE A 205 23.59 0.74 -5.80
CA ILE A 205 23.52 0.61 -7.28
C ILE A 205 24.86 0.88 -7.93
N GLY A 206 25.58 1.95 -7.49
CA GLY A 206 26.89 2.29 -8.01
C GLY A 206 27.97 1.22 -7.73
N GLU A 207 27.93 0.62 -6.54
CA GLU A 207 28.85 -0.46 -6.16
C GLU A 207 28.61 -1.74 -6.98
N ILE A 208 27.34 -2.12 -7.18
CA ILE A 208 26.97 -3.28 -8.01
C ILE A 208 27.44 -3.08 -9.45
N ARG A 209 27.14 -1.91 -10.05
CA ARG A 209 27.56 -1.59 -11.42
C ARG A 209 29.05 -1.55 -11.63
N ALA A 210 29.78 -1.18 -10.58
CA ALA A 210 31.26 -1.15 -10.60
C ALA A 210 31.90 -2.50 -10.23
N GLY A 211 31.12 -3.55 -9.97
CA GLY A 211 31.63 -4.86 -9.55
C GLY A 211 32.31 -4.89 -8.17
N ARG A 212 32.10 -3.83 -7.36
CA ARG A 212 32.65 -3.75 -5.99
C ARG A 212 31.78 -4.40 -4.93
N ARG A 213 30.51 -4.61 -5.23
CA ARG A 213 29.57 -5.35 -4.39
C ARG A 213 29.11 -6.58 -5.13
N ASP A 214 29.36 -7.76 -4.56
CA ASP A 214 28.73 -8.98 -5.02
C ASP A 214 27.23 -8.87 -4.72
N ALA A 215 26.42 -8.96 -5.76
CA ALA A 215 24.96 -8.94 -5.65
C ALA A 215 24.44 -10.23 -6.30
N PRO A 216 24.00 -11.21 -5.48
CA PRO A 216 23.34 -12.41 -6.00
C PRO A 216 22.08 -12.03 -6.76
N GLU A 217 21.51 -12.99 -7.49
CA GLU A 217 20.22 -12.78 -8.17
C GLU A 217 19.18 -12.24 -7.18
N GLY A 218 18.58 -11.10 -7.53
CA GLY A 218 17.61 -10.41 -6.68
C GLY A 218 17.28 -9.01 -7.21
N ALA A 219 16.42 -8.32 -6.49
CA ALA A 219 15.90 -7.02 -6.93
C ALA A 219 17.02 -5.97 -7.12
N ALA A 220 18.04 -5.95 -6.27
CA ALA A 220 19.11 -4.97 -6.35
C ALA A 220 19.90 -5.09 -7.65
N ARG A 221 20.28 -6.33 -8.03
CA ARG A 221 21.01 -6.60 -9.27
C ARG A 221 20.13 -6.33 -10.49
N THR A 222 18.90 -6.84 -10.49
CA THR A 222 17.96 -6.62 -11.61
C THR A 222 17.75 -5.12 -11.88
N ILE A 223 17.56 -4.31 -10.83
CA ILE A 223 17.38 -2.86 -10.98
C ILE A 223 18.67 -2.17 -11.40
N ALA A 224 19.81 -2.57 -10.86
CA ALA A 224 21.11 -2.01 -11.25
C ALA A 224 21.44 -2.23 -12.73
N GLU A 225 21.08 -3.40 -13.28
CA GLU A 225 21.35 -3.80 -14.65
C GLU A 225 20.21 -3.44 -15.63
N HIS A 226 19.05 -2.98 -15.12
CA HIS A 226 17.89 -2.67 -15.97
C HIS A 226 18.22 -1.58 -16.99
N ARG A 227 17.67 -1.78 -18.19
CA ARG A 227 17.70 -0.81 -19.28
C ARG A 227 16.27 -0.43 -19.66
N ASP A 228 16.06 0.86 -19.83
CA ASP A 228 14.79 1.37 -20.34
C ASP A 228 14.60 1.00 -21.83
N ARG A 229 13.45 1.33 -22.38
CA ARG A 229 13.05 0.99 -23.73
C ARG A 229 14.08 1.39 -24.82
N ASP A 230 14.78 2.49 -24.62
CA ASP A 230 15.82 2.97 -25.53
C ASP A 230 17.17 2.25 -25.38
N GLY A 231 17.25 1.24 -24.51
CA GLY A 231 18.45 0.49 -24.21
C GLY A 231 19.42 1.19 -23.25
N THR A 232 19.09 2.39 -22.75
CA THR A 232 19.92 3.11 -21.79
C THR A 232 19.75 2.54 -20.39
N PRO A 233 20.84 2.40 -19.58
CA PRO A 233 20.70 2.05 -18.17
C PRO A 233 20.03 3.17 -17.42
N LEU A 234 19.26 2.82 -16.36
CA LEU A 234 18.68 3.83 -15.47
C LEU A 234 19.77 4.76 -14.93
N ASP A 235 19.45 6.06 -14.79
CA ASP A 235 20.28 6.92 -13.95
C ASP A 235 20.42 6.31 -12.55
N ALA A 236 21.58 6.48 -11.90
CA ALA A 236 21.85 5.85 -10.61
C ALA A 236 20.91 6.33 -9.49
N ALA A 237 20.46 7.59 -9.57
CA ALA A 237 19.48 8.11 -8.61
C ALA A 237 18.09 7.48 -8.85
N VAL A 238 17.66 7.38 -10.11
CA VAL A 238 16.40 6.71 -10.50
C VAL A 238 16.44 5.24 -10.09
N ALA A 239 17.52 4.51 -10.38
CA ALA A 239 17.67 3.12 -9.97
C ALA A 239 17.65 2.96 -8.44
N GLY A 240 18.25 3.88 -7.69
CA GLY A 240 18.16 3.93 -6.24
C GLY A 240 16.73 4.14 -5.73
N VAL A 241 15.96 5.02 -6.37
CA VAL A 241 14.53 5.23 -6.06
C VAL A 241 13.72 3.97 -6.37
N GLU A 242 13.96 3.29 -7.50
CA GLU A 242 13.23 2.04 -7.82
C GLU A 242 13.60 0.91 -6.86
N LEU A 243 14.82 0.85 -6.35
CA LEU A 243 15.19 -0.09 -5.28
C LEU A 243 14.40 0.22 -4.00
N ILE A 244 14.32 1.49 -3.59
CA ILE A 244 13.50 1.89 -2.43
C ILE A 244 12.02 1.57 -2.67
N ASN A 245 11.53 1.63 -3.90
CA ASN A 245 10.16 1.30 -4.27
C ASN A 245 9.84 -0.20 -4.15
N VAL A 246 10.85 -1.07 -4.04
CA VAL A 246 10.69 -2.48 -3.63
C VAL A 246 10.77 -2.61 -2.11
N LEU A 247 11.79 -2.03 -1.48
CA LEU A 247 12.11 -2.25 -0.07
C LEU A 247 11.08 -1.61 0.86
N ARG A 248 10.85 -0.31 0.75
CA ARG A 248 9.99 0.45 1.65
C ARG A 248 8.52 0.01 1.63
N PRO A 249 7.85 -0.21 0.47
CA PRO A 249 6.46 -0.70 0.46
C PRO A 249 6.32 -2.08 1.08
N THR A 250 7.35 -2.93 0.96
CA THR A 250 7.36 -4.23 1.63
C THR A 250 7.41 -4.06 3.14
N VAL A 251 8.23 -3.15 3.66
CA VAL A 251 8.28 -2.84 5.11
C VAL A 251 6.97 -2.22 5.59
N ALA A 252 6.22 -1.51 4.74
CA ALA A 252 4.91 -0.98 5.09
C ALA A 252 3.89 -2.07 5.46
N ASN A 253 4.09 -3.33 5.02
CA ASN A 253 3.28 -4.47 5.45
C ASN A 253 3.37 -4.77 6.95
N ALA A 254 4.27 -4.15 7.70
CA ALA A 254 4.27 -4.19 9.17
C ALA A 254 2.91 -3.79 9.75
N ARG A 255 2.20 -2.86 9.09
CA ARG A 255 0.83 -2.50 9.49
C ARG A 255 -0.16 -3.64 9.28
N TYR A 256 -0.06 -4.35 8.16
CA TYR A 256 -0.89 -5.53 7.92
C TYR A 256 -0.59 -6.65 8.93
N VAL A 257 0.65 -6.85 9.35
CA VAL A 257 1.01 -7.80 10.41
C VAL A 257 0.33 -7.41 11.73
N VAL A 258 0.35 -6.13 12.07
CA VAL A 258 -0.35 -5.62 13.26
C VAL A 258 -1.87 -5.78 13.12
N PHE A 259 -2.44 -5.51 11.96
CA PHE A 259 -3.87 -5.72 11.69
C PHE A 259 -4.26 -7.19 11.77
N ALA A 260 -3.40 -8.10 11.31
CA ALA A 260 -3.59 -9.54 11.52
C ALA A 260 -3.60 -9.92 13.02
N ALA A 261 -2.69 -9.32 13.82
CA ALA A 261 -2.68 -9.51 15.27
C ALA A 261 -3.95 -8.98 15.94
N MET A 262 -4.44 -7.81 15.52
CA MET A 262 -5.71 -7.25 16.00
C MET A 262 -6.90 -8.15 15.64
N ALA A 263 -6.93 -8.66 14.40
CA ALA A 263 -7.97 -9.60 13.96
C ALA A 263 -7.95 -10.89 14.79
N LEU A 264 -6.77 -11.47 15.03
CA LEU A 264 -6.63 -12.68 15.86
C LEU A 264 -6.92 -12.44 17.35
N HIS A 265 -6.73 -11.20 17.83
CA HIS A 265 -7.12 -10.82 19.19
C HIS A 265 -8.64 -10.68 19.32
N ALA A 266 -9.29 -10.09 18.31
CA ALA A 266 -10.75 -9.94 18.27
C ALA A 266 -11.48 -11.25 17.93
N HIS A 267 -10.85 -12.17 17.22
CA HIS A 267 -11.37 -13.44 16.73
C HIS A 267 -10.42 -14.59 17.06
N PRO A 268 -10.21 -14.92 18.34
CA PRO A 268 -9.24 -15.93 18.78
C PRO A 268 -9.57 -17.34 18.24
N GLU A 269 -10.83 -17.63 17.96
CA GLU A 269 -11.29 -18.88 17.35
C GLU A 269 -10.69 -19.13 15.94
N ARG A 270 -10.26 -18.08 15.26
CA ARG A 270 -9.65 -18.20 13.92
C ARG A 270 -8.20 -18.70 13.97
N ARG A 271 -7.53 -18.68 15.12
CA ARG A 271 -6.11 -19.07 15.22
C ARG A 271 -5.84 -20.49 14.73
N ALA A 272 -6.64 -21.45 15.20
CA ALA A 272 -6.45 -22.86 14.82
C ALA A 272 -6.64 -23.09 13.31
N ALA A 273 -7.57 -22.36 12.68
CA ALA A 273 -7.83 -22.47 11.25
C ALA A 273 -6.65 -22.01 10.39
N LEU A 274 -5.77 -21.14 10.88
CA LEU A 274 -4.62 -20.67 10.11
C LEU A 274 -3.49 -21.72 9.98
N ALA A 275 -3.66 -22.91 10.49
CA ALA A 275 -2.84 -24.06 10.13
C ALA A 275 -3.13 -24.57 8.69
N ASP A 276 -4.34 -24.31 8.18
CA ASP A 276 -4.71 -24.60 6.80
C ASP A 276 -4.29 -23.45 5.87
N PRO A 277 -3.50 -23.73 4.81
CA PRO A 277 -3.03 -22.69 3.88
C PRO A 277 -4.16 -21.90 3.21
N GLU A 278 -5.28 -22.55 2.86
CA GLU A 278 -6.39 -21.87 2.22
C GLU A 278 -7.14 -20.95 3.19
N ALA A 279 -7.31 -21.34 4.45
CA ALA A 279 -7.84 -20.48 5.50
C ALA A 279 -6.91 -19.28 5.74
N CYS A 280 -5.59 -19.50 5.73
CA CYS A 280 -4.59 -18.45 5.86
C CYS A 280 -4.66 -17.45 4.71
N ARG A 281 -4.82 -17.94 3.48
CA ARG A 281 -5.02 -17.11 2.27
C ARG A 281 -6.28 -16.24 2.39
N ARG A 282 -7.41 -16.81 2.79
CA ARG A 282 -8.67 -16.09 2.98
C ARG A 282 -8.56 -15.05 4.10
N PHE A 283 -7.92 -15.40 5.20
CA PHE A 283 -7.64 -14.48 6.29
C PHE A 283 -6.82 -13.27 5.82
N ALA A 284 -5.75 -13.50 5.07
CA ALA A 284 -4.91 -12.45 4.51
C ALA A 284 -5.69 -11.51 3.57
N LEU A 285 -6.57 -12.05 2.72
CA LEU A 285 -7.44 -11.27 1.86
C LEU A 285 -8.40 -10.39 2.68
N GLU A 286 -9.01 -10.94 3.74
CA GLU A 286 -9.92 -10.18 4.59
C GLU A 286 -9.19 -9.10 5.41
N VAL A 287 -8.00 -9.35 5.91
CA VAL A 287 -7.16 -8.32 6.53
C VAL A 287 -6.91 -7.16 5.56
N ARG A 288 -6.59 -7.45 4.31
CA ARG A 288 -6.35 -6.44 3.26
C ARG A 288 -7.61 -5.67 2.88
N ARG A 289 -8.79 -6.30 2.94
CA ARG A 289 -10.07 -5.65 2.68
C ARG A 289 -10.52 -4.79 3.85
N PHE A 290 -10.48 -5.35 5.06
CA PHE A 290 -11.13 -4.80 6.24
C PHE A 290 -10.34 -3.66 6.87
N TYR A 291 -9.00 -3.78 6.95
CA TYR A 291 -8.19 -2.80 7.66
C TYR A 291 -7.74 -1.63 6.76
N PRO A 292 -7.67 -0.40 7.33
CA PRO A 292 -7.33 0.80 6.58
C PRO A 292 -5.82 0.87 6.29
N PHE A 293 -5.41 0.65 5.04
CA PHE A 293 -4.00 0.71 4.64
C PHE A 293 -3.68 1.95 3.80
N ILE A 294 -4.34 2.10 2.64
CA ILE A 294 -4.26 3.31 1.80
C ILE A 294 -5.68 3.85 1.66
N PRO A 295 -5.93 5.13 2.01
CA PRO A 295 -7.28 5.68 1.95
C PRO A 295 -7.77 5.88 0.52
N PHE A 296 -6.96 6.51 -0.30
CA PHE A 296 -7.28 6.86 -1.68
C PHE A 296 -6.00 7.03 -2.51
N ILE A 297 -6.14 7.07 -3.81
CA ILE A 297 -5.06 7.39 -4.75
C ILE A 297 -5.49 8.48 -5.72
N GLY A 298 -4.56 9.37 -6.08
CA GLY A 298 -4.79 10.45 -7.02
C GLY A 298 -4.51 10.05 -8.47
N GLY A 299 -5.21 10.73 -9.40
CA GLY A 299 -4.98 10.65 -10.84
C GLY A 299 -5.34 11.96 -11.52
N ARG A 300 -4.68 12.25 -12.65
CA ARG A 300 -5.08 13.29 -13.60
C ARG A 300 -5.63 12.63 -14.84
N VAL A 301 -6.78 13.10 -15.30
CA VAL A 301 -7.40 12.59 -16.53
C VAL A 301 -6.51 12.89 -17.73
N LEU A 302 -6.17 11.88 -18.50
CA LEU A 302 -5.47 12.00 -19.79
C LEU A 302 -6.47 12.10 -20.94
N GLU A 303 -7.37 11.15 -21.03
CA GLU A 303 -8.38 11.07 -22.07
C GLU A 303 -9.78 11.35 -21.50
N PRO A 304 -10.54 12.29 -22.08
CA PRO A 304 -11.91 12.58 -21.64
C PRO A 304 -12.80 11.33 -21.68
N PHE A 305 -13.66 11.21 -20.70
CA PHE A 305 -14.65 10.11 -20.63
C PHE A 305 -15.88 10.54 -19.85
N ARG A 306 -16.92 9.71 -19.94
CA ARG A 306 -18.15 9.89 -19.17
C ARG A 306 -18.36 8.76 -18.18
N LEU A 307 -18.71 9.11 -16.95
CA LEU A 307 -19.01 8.18 -15.88
C LEU A 307 -20.26 8.66 -15.11
N GLN A 308 -21.25 7.79 -14.97
CA GLN A 308 -22.49 8.07 -14.23
C GLN A 308 -23.17 9.41 -14.63
N GLY A 309 -23.14 9.72 -15.94
CA GLY A 309 -23.73 10.94 -16.47
C GLY A 309 -22.87 12.19 -16.38
N HIS A 310 -21.68 12.13 -15.76
CA HIS A 310 -20.76 13.26 -15.61
C HIS A 310 -19.57 13.16 -16.57
N ASP A 311 -19.20 14.29 -17.16
CA ASP A 311 -18.08 14.39 -18.09
C ASP A 311 -16.77 14.70 -17.32
N PHE A 312 -15.78 13.86 -17.51
CA PHE A 312 -14.40 14.06 -17.07
C PHE A 312 -13.58 14.61 -18.23
N ARG A 313 -12.86 15.70 -18.02
CA ARG A 313 -12.05 16.39 -19.03
C ARG A 313 -10.58 16.13 -18.80
N ALA A 314 -9.78 16.20 -19.85
CA ALA A 314 -8.32 16.12 -19.72
C ALA A 314 -7.81 17.16 -18.72
N GLY A 315 -6.93 16.74 -17.81
CA GLY A 315 -6.38 17.55 -16.73
C GLY A 315 -7.21 17.54 -15.43
N ASP A 316 -8.46 17.08 -15.44
CA ASP A 316 -9.26 16.97 -14.20
C ASP A 316 -8.51 16.14 -13.18
N TRP A 317 -8.50 16.62 -11.92
CA TRP A 317 -7.92 15.90 -10.81
C TRP A 317 -8.97 15.02 -10.16
N ALA A 318 -8.65 13.72 -10.03
CA ALA A 318 -9.53 12.77 -9.38
C ALA A 318 -8.82 12.08 -8.21
N LEU A 319 -9.60 11.76 -7.17
CA LEU A 319 -9.21 10.88 -6.06
C LEU A 319 -10.11 9.65 -6.05
N MET A 320 -9.52 8.48 -6.23
CA MET A 320 -10.20 7.18 -6.13
C MET A 320 -10.11 6.67 -4.71
N ASP A 321 -11.26 6.50 -4.06
CA ASP A 321 -11.41 5.94 -2.73
C ASP A 321 -11.18 4.43 -2.73
N LEU A 322 -10.13 3.99 -2.07
CA LEU A 322 -9.81 2.57 -1.92
C LEU A 322 -10.47 1.98 -0.67
N TYR A 323 -10.46 2.74 0.42
CA TYR A 323 -11.00 2.30 1.70
C TYR A 323 -12.52 2.10 1.65
N GLY A 324 -13.26 3.08 1.15
CA GLY A 324 -14.71 2.98 1.03
C GLY A 324 -15.13 1.94 -0.01
N THR A 325 -14.38 1.79 -1.12
CA THR A 325 -14.66 0.75 -2.12
C THR A 325 -14.51 -0.66 -1.53
N ASN A 326 -13.48 -0.90 -0.70
CA ASN A 326 -13.31 -2.17 0.01
C ASN A 326 -14.38 -2.42 1.08
N ARG A 327 -15.23 -1.44 1.38
CA ARG A 327 -16.33 -1.48 2.35
C ARG A 327 -17.70 -1.17 1.75
N ASP A 328 -17.78 -1.14 0.43
CA ASP A 328 -19.02 -0.90 -0.28
C ASP A 328 -20.01 -2.06 -0.07
N PRO A 329 -21.19 -1.84 0.55
CA PRO A 329 -22.15 -2.92 0.84
C PRO A 329 -22.72 -3.56 -0.43
N ARG A 330 -22.61 -2.91 -1.58
CA ARG A 330 -23.02 -3.46 -2.88
C ARG A 330 -22.03 -4.53 -3.38
N LEU A 331 -20.77 -4.47 -2.92
CA LEU A 331 -19.69 -5.41 -3.27
C LEU A 331 -19.46 -6.44 -2.17
N TRP A 332 -19.65 -6.03 -0.92
CA TRP A 332 -19.29 -6.78 0.28
C TRP A 332 -20.48 -6.81 1.25
N PRO A 333 -21.27 -7.90 1.29
CA PRO A 333 -22.30 -8.06 2.31
C PRO A 333 -21.71 -7.92 3.71
N GLU A 334 -22.38 -7.19 4.61
CA GLU A 334 -21.92 -6.90 5.97
C GLU A 334 -20.47 -6.38 5.98
N PRO A 335 -20.15 -5.25 5.31
CA PRO A 335 -18.77 -4.82 5.06
C PRO A 335 -18.00 -4.51 6.34
N GLU A 336 -18.68 -4.15 7.43
CA GLU A 336 -18.11 -3.85 8.73
C GLU A 336 -17.87 -5.11 9.59
N ARG A 337 -18.23 -6.29 9.12
CA ARG A 337 -17.91 -7.56 9.76
C ARG A 337 -16.63 -8.11 9.17
N PHE A 338 -15.69 -8.48 10.06
CA PHE A 338 -14.49 -9.23 9.67
C PHE A 338 -14.88 -10.69 9.43
N ASP A 339 -14.79 -11.13 8.20
CA ASP A 339 -15.23 -12.47 7.79
C ASP A 339 -14.36 -13.03 6.64
N PRO A 340 -13.31 -13.79 6.95
CA PRO A 340 -12.46 -14.44 5.94
C PRO A 340 -13.21 -15.42 5.04
N ASP A 341 -14.33 -15.99 5.50
CA ASP A 341 -15.05 -17.03 4.76
C ASP A 341 -15.77 -16.47 3.52
N ARG A 342 -15.93 -15.13 3.43
CA ARG A 342 -16.44 -14.46 2.22
C ARG A 342 -15.59 -14.72 0.97
N PHE A 343 -14.33 -15.11 1.14
CA PHE A 343 -13.41 -15.44 0.04
C PHE A 343 -13.40 -16.94 -0.32
N GLY A 344 -14.33 -17.75 0.24
CA GLY A 344 -14.37 -19.19 0.03
C GLY A 344 -15.03 -19.62 -1.27
N SER A 345 -15.95 -18.82 -1.83
CA SER A 345 -16.83 -19.25 -2.93
C SER A 345 -16.40 -18.77 -4.32
N ALA A 346 -15.75 -17.61 -4.41
CA ALA A 346 -15.25 -17.05 -5.66
C ALA A 346 -14.19 -15.99 -5.39
N PRO A 347 -13.23 -15.77 -6.30
CA PRO A 347 -12.33 -14.64 -6.19
C PRO A 347 -13.14 -13.32 -6.27
N PRO A 348 -12.75 -12.28 -5.56
CA PRO A 348 -13.40 -10.98 -5.66
C PRO A 348 -13.27 -10.46 -7.10
N GLY A 349 -14.28 -9.72 -7.57
CA GLY A 349 -14.21 -9.06 -8.88
C GLY A 349 -12.98 -8.15 -8.98
N ALA A 350 -12.47 -7.97 -10.19
CA ALA A 350 -11.21 -7.27 -10.48
C ALA A 350 -11.14 -5.85 -9.89
N TYR A 351 -12.26 -5.26 -9.51
CA TYR A 351 -12.39 -3.91 -8.96
C TYR A 351 -13.14 -3.87 -7.62
N ALA A 352 -13.35 -5.02 -6.98
CA ALA A 352 -13.99 -5.10 -5.67
C ALA A 352 -12.96 -4.98 -4.54
N LEU A 353 -11.87 -5.75 -4.58
CA LEU A 353 -10.74 -5.65 -3.66
C LEU A 353 -9.65 -4.75 -4.27
N VAL A 354 -9.64 -3.48 -3.89
CA VAL A 354 -8.76 -2.46 -4.49
C VAL A 354 -7.69 -1.94 -3.54
N SER A 355 -7.39 -2.65 -2.47
CA SER A 355 -6.33 -2.26 -1.50
C SER A 355 -4.95 -2.07 -2.15
N HIS A 356 -4.69 -2.73 -3.28
CA HIS A 356 -3.47 -2.59 -4.10
C HIS A 356 -3.79 -2.09 -5.52
N GLY A 357 -4.97 -1.52 -5.73
CA GLY A 357 -5.49 -1.12 -7.03
C GLY A 357 -6.34 -2.19 -7.69
N GLY A 358 -6.88 -1.90 -8.87
CA GLY A 358 -7.78 -2.76 -9.63
C GLY A 358 -7.27 -3.07 -11.02
N GLY A 359 -7.95 -4.01 -11.70
CA GLY A 359 -7.63 -4.41 -13.08
C GLY A 359 -6.39 -5.27 -13.22
N ALA A 360 -5.85 -5.34 -14.44
CA ALA A 360 -4.65 -6.09 -14.75
C ALA A 360 -3.39 -5.38 -14.24
N ALA A 361 -2.47 -6.12 -13.63
CA ALA A 361 -1.22 -5.56 -13.14
C ALA A 361 -0.27 -5.17 -14.28
N ALA A 362 -0.32 -5.85 -15.43
CA ALA A 362 0.59 -5.60 -16.54
C ALA A 362 0.35 -4.28 -17.25
N ASP A 363 -0.92 -3.88 -17.43
CA ASP A 363 -1.29 -2.76 -18.32
C ASP A 363 -1.64 -1.47 -17.57
N GLY A 364 -1.86 -1.54 -16.27
CA GLY A 364 -2.31 -0.40 -15.48
C GLY A 364 -1.44 -0.09 -14.26
N HIS A 365 -1.91 0.83 -13.42
CA HIS A 365 -1.24 1.22 -12.18
C HIS A 365 -1.61 0.36 -10.96
N ARG A 366 -2.16 -0.85 -11.14
CA ARG A 366 -2.28 -1.83 -10.04
C ARG A 366 -0.89 -2.19 -9.52
N CYS A 367 -0.74 -2.29 -8.21
CA CYS A 367 0.55 -2.51 -7.56
C CYS A 367 1.19 -3.83 -8.03
N PRO A 368 2.42 -3.83 -8.56
CA PRO A 368 3.11 -5.06 -8.92
C PRO A 368 3.50 -5.91 -7.70
N GLY A 369 3.66 -5.28 -6.53
CA GLY A 369 4.01 -5.93 -5.26
C GLY A 369 2.83 -6.49 -4.47
N GLU A 370 1.64 -6.60 -5.05
CA GLU A 370 0.48 -7.16 -4.35
C GLU A 370 0.71 -8.59 -3.86
N GLY A 371 1.38 -9.42 -4.67
CA GLY A 371 1.77 -10.78 -4.30
C GLY A 371 2.70 -10.82 -3.08
N ILE A 372 3.60 -9.83 -2.95
CA ILE A 372 4.45 -9.68 -1.77
C ILE A 372 3.59 -9.48 -0.51
N SER A 373 2.61 -8.58 -0.56
CA SER A 373 1.74 -8.33 0.59
C SER A 373 0.91 -9.56 0.96
N GLN A 374 0.42 -10.29 -0.05
CA GLN A 374 -0.37 -11.50 0.18
C GLN A 374 0.47 -12.59 0.84
N ILE A 375 1.62 -12.93 0.27
CA ILE A 375 2.46 -14.01 0.80
C ILE A 375 3.04 -13.69 2.18
N LEU A 376 3.38 -12.43 2.44
CA LEU A 376 3.85 -12.00 3.76
C LEU A 376 2.74 -12.11 4.82
N LEU A 377 1.51 -11.73 4.48
CA LEU A 377 0.37 -11.88 5.40
C LEU A 377 0.03 -13.35 5.66
N GLU A 378 0.07 -14.20 4.65
CA GLU A 378 -0.12 -15.63 4.81
C GLU A 378 0.96 -16.22 5.71
N THR A 379 2.23 -15.94 5.42
CA THR A 379 3.37 -16.46 6.19
C THR A 379 3.36 -15.95 7.62
N LEU A 380 3.36 -14.63 7.80
CA LEU A 380 3.48 -14.03 9.12
C LEU A 380 2.20 -14.12 9.95
N GLY A 381 1.04 -14.18 9.29
CA GLY A 381 -0.24 -14.48 9.94
C GLY A 381 -0.26 -15.90 10.53
N GLY A 382 0.24 -16.88 9.78
CA GLY A 382 0.40 -18.25 10.25
C GLY A 382 1.42 -18.37 11.39
N GLU A 383 2.56 -17.72 11.30
CA GLU A 383 3.57 -17.66 12.35
C GLU A 383 3.02 -16.97 13.62
N LEU A 384 2.29 -15.86 13.45
CA LEU A 384 1.64 -15.15 14.56
C LEU A 384 0.57 -15.98 15.26
N ALA A 385 -0.17 -16.80 14.51
CA ALA A 385 -1.18 -17.69 15.08
C ALA A 385 -0.58 -18.81 15.95
N ARG A 386 0.67 -19.20 15.70
CA ARG A 386 1.40 -20.19 16.52
C ARG A 386 1.96 -19.60 17.80
N LEU A 387 2.25 -18.29 17.85
CA LEU A 387 2.77 -17.67 19.06
C LEU A 387 1.74 -17.67 20.19
N ALA A 388 2.15 -18.05 21.39
CA ALA A 388 1.40 -17.74 22.60
C ALA A 388 1.88 -16.39 23.15
N TYR A 389 0.95 -15.50 23.47
CA TYR A 389 1.25 -14.20 24.08
C TYR A 389 0.01 -13.65 24.78
N ARG A 390 0.24 -12.73 25.69
CA ARG A 390 -0.81 -11.95 26.35
C ARG A 390 -0.85 -10.54 25.76
N VAL A 391 -2.05 -10.05 25.48
CA VAL A 391 -2.30 -8.67 25.08
C VAL A 391 -2.71 -7.90 26.33
N PRO A 392 -1.88 -7.01 26.88
CA PRO A 392 -2.24 -6.18 28.01
C PRO A 392 -3.32 -5.16 27.62
N GLU A 393 -3.96 -4.53 28.61
CA GLU A 393 -4.83 -3.39 28.36
C GLU A 393 -4.04 -2.29 27.65
N GLN A 394 -4.53 -1.84 26.50
CA GLN A 394 -3.85 -0.88 25.61
C GLN A 394 -4.83 -0.24 24.65
N ASP A 395 -4.43 0.89 24.04
CA ASP A 395 -5.22 1.57 23.03
C ASP A 395 -5.01 0.94 21.63
N LEU A 396 -5.95 0.07 21.26
CA LEU A 396 -6.02 -0.57 19.93
C LEU A 396 -6.89 0.21 18.92
N ALA A 397 -7.44 1.36 19.30
CA ALA A 397 -8.24 2.16 18.40
C ALA A 397 -7.43 2.60 17.18
N LEU A 398 -8.06 2.49 16.00
CA LEU A 398 -7.52 3.00 14.76
C LEU A 398 -7.96 4.45 14.56
N ASP A 399 -7.01 5.36 14.55
CA ASP A 399 -7.26 6.75 14.19
C ASP A 399 -7.30 6.86 12.65
N LEU A 400 -8.50 7.01 12.10
CA LEU A 400 -8.70 7.14 10.66
C LEU A 400 -8.20 8.47 10.09
N ALA A 401 -7.89 9.45 10.93
CA ALA A 401 -7.19 10.68 10.51
C ALA A 401 -5.68 10.46 10.34
N HIS A 402 -5.12 9.43 10.99
CA HIS A 402 -3.71 9.07 10.87
C HIS A 402 -3.46 8.23 9.63
N ILE A 403 -2.84 8.81 8.61
CA ILE A 403 -2.50 8.13 7.35
C ILE A 403 -0.99 7.88 7.27
N PRO A 404 -0.56 6.61 7.06
CA PRO A 404 -1.32 5.36 7.10
C PRO A 404 -1.77 4.99 8.52
N ALA A 405 -2.96 4.42 8.66
CA ALA A 405 -3.53 4.07 9.95
C ALA A 405 -2.72 2.99 10.68
N ARG A 406 -2.76 3.05 12.02
CA ARG A 406 -2.18 2.05 12.94
C ARG A 406 -2.87 2.16 14.30
N PRO A 407 -2.88 1.12 15.12
CA PRO A 407 -3.31 1.28 16.52
C PRO A 407 -2.32 2.19 17.26
N ARG A 408 -2.82 3.00 18.19
CA ARG A 408 -1.97 3.97 18.91
C ARG A 408 -0.85 3.30 19.70
N SER A 409 -1.12 2.15 20.29
CA SER A 409 -0.14 1.34 21.04
C SER A 409 0.91 0.64 20.16
N GLY A 410 0.70 0.51 18.85
CA GLY A 410 1.51 -0.31 17.97
C GLY A 410 1.33 -1.82 18.16
N PHE A 411 0.34 -2.25 18.98
CA PHE A 411 0.06 -3.59 19.43
C PHE A 411 1.16 -4.18 20.32
N VAL A 412 1.00 -3.99 21.64
CA VAL A 412 1.93 -4.51 22.65
C VAL A 412 1.58 -5.96 23.00
N MET A 413 2.59 -6.82 23.03
CA MET A 413 2.51 -8.21 23.48
C MET A 413 3.40 -8.39 24.71
N ARG A 414 3.00 -9.27 25.63
CA ARG A 414 3.77 -9.71 26.79
C ARG A 414 3.74 -11.23 26.90
N ASP A 415 4.66 -11.78 27.67
CA ASP A 415 4.73 -13.21 27.96
C ASP A 415 4.76 -14.03 26.66
N VAL A 416 5.52 -13.56 25.67
CA VAL A 416 5.62 -14.21 24.35
C VAL A 416 6.35 -15.54 24.49
N ARG A 417 5.79 -16.56 23.85
CA ARG A 417 6.44 -17.89 23.72
C ARG A 417 6.32 -18.34 22.28
N ALA A 418 7.44 -18.78 21.73
CA ALA A 418 7.46 -19.43 20.42
C ALA A 418 6.69 -20.77 20.54
N GLY A 419 5.82 -21.03 19.56
CA GLY A 419 5.06 -22.26 19.47
C GLY A 419 5.85 -23.39 18.81
#